data_d141fcdb8887661b579dac3d58162b01
#
_entry.id   d141fcdb8887661b579dac3d58162b01
#
_cell.length_a   1.000
_cell.length_b   1.000
_cell.length_c   1.000
_cell.angle_alpha   90.00
_cell.angle_beta   90.00
_cell.angle_gamma   90.00
#
_symmetry.space_group_name_H-M   'P 1'
#
loop_
_entity.id
_entity.type
_entity.pdbx_description
1 polymer ?
#
loop_
_entity_poly.entity_id
_entity_poly.type
_entity_poly.pdbx_seq_one_letter_code
_entity_poly.pdbx_strand_id
1 'polypeptide(L)' 'MKFFNFEVVIEKEPEDEGYLAYSPGLKGCFSNGPTIEAARRNIREALVQHVQSCLANHIPVAQQEHLVHVEEIAVGIAE' A
#
# COMPACT_ATOMS: atom_id res chain seq x y z
N MET A 1 -15.23 2.94 -16.79
CA MET A 1 -14.47 3.03 -15.53
C MET A 1 -12.99 2.91 -15.82
N LYS A 2 -12.19 3.75 -15.20
CA LYS A 2 -10.74 3.72 -15.38
C LYS A 2 -10.07 3.18 -14.14
N PHE A 3 -9.14 2.24 -14.31
CA PHE A 3 -8.43 1.62 -13.21
C PHE A 3 -7.01 2.17 -13.11
N PHE A 4 -6.55 2.35 -11.87
CA PHE A 4 -5.19 2.73 -11.56
C PHE A 4 -4.60 1.66 -10.67
N ASN A 5 -3.38 1.24 -10.98
CA ASN A 5 -2.72 0.15 -10.26
C ASN A 5 -1.59 0.68 -9.38
N PHE A 6 -1.60 0.28 -8.12
CA PHE A 6 -0.58 0.66 -7.15
C PHE A 6 -0.07 -0.58 -6.44
N GLU A 7 1.23 -0.61 -6.22
CA GLU A 7 1.82 -1.59 -5.34
C GLU A 7 1.56 -1.16 -3.90
N VAL A 8 1.20 -2.10 -3.05
CA VAL A 8 1.02 -1.88 -1.62
C VAL A 8 1.91 -2.85 -0.87
N VAL A 9 2.68 -2.33 0.07
CA VAL A 9 3.49 -3.11 1.01
C VAL A 9 2.83 -3.02 2.37
N ILE A 10 2.67 -4.16 3.03
CA ILE A 10 2.15 -4.21 4.40
C ILE A 10 3.22 -4.83 5.27
N GLU A 11 3.63 -4.09 6.30
CA GLU A 11 4.66 -4.51 7.24
C GLU A 11 4.10 -4.52 8.65
N LYS A 12 4.59 -5.46 9.45
CA LYS A 12 4.28 -5.44 10.87
C LYS A 12 5.25 -4.51 11.58
N GLU A 13 4.71 -3.62 12.40
CA GLU A 13 5.54 -2.74 13.21
C GLU A 13 6.20 -3.53 14.34
N PRO A 14 7.54 -3.41 14.51
CA PRO A 14 8.26 -4.25 15.46
C PRO A 14 7.83 -4.08 16.91
N GLU A 15 7.40 -2.90 17.31
CA GLU A 15 7.07 -2.58 18.69
C GLU A 15 5.57 -2.44 18.94
N ASP A 16 4.78 -2.54 17.90
CA ASP A 16 3.32 -2.43 17.98
C ASP A 16 2.66 -3.71 17.50
N GLU A 17 1.43 -3.91 17.93
CA GLU A 17 0.64 -5.02 17.46
C GLU A 17 0.00 -4.75 16.09
N GLY A 18 0.21 -3.56 15.57
CA GLY A 18 -0.40 -3.14 14.32
C GLY A 18 0.42 -3.41 13.08
N TYR A 19 -0.17 -3.08 11.96
CA TYR A 19 0.43 -3.22 10.64
C TYR A 19 0.45 -1.87 9.94
N LEU A 20 1.56 -1.60 9.25
CA LEU A 20 1.70 -0.42 8.42
C LEU A 20 1.52 -0.82 6.96
N ALA A 21 0.74 -0.05 6.23
CA ALA A 21 0.57 -0.22 4.79
C ALA A 21 1.01 1.06 4.08
N TYR A 22 1.73 0.91 2.98
CA TYR A 22 2.14 2.05 2.18
C TYR A 22 2.33 1.64 0.72
N SER A 23 2.34 2.65 -0.15
CA SER A 23 2.65 2.45 -1.56
C SER A 23 4.02 3.05 -1.83
N PRO A 24 5.02 2.24 -2.24
CA PRO A 24 6.39 2.72 -2.41
C PRO A 24 6.54 3.87 -3.39
N GLY A 25 5.69 3.95 -4.39
CA GLY A 25 5.75 5.01 -5.39
C GLY A 25 5.11 6.33 -4.98
N LEU A 26 4.45 6.37 -3.82
CA LEU A 26 3.68 7.54 -3.41
C LEU A 26 4.11 7.99 -2.03
N LYS A 27 4.86 9.10 -1.96
CA LYS A 27 5.23 9.68 -0.68
C LYS A 27 4.00 10.20 0.05
N GLY A 28 3.93 9.91 1.34
CA GLY A 28 2.83 10.36 2.17
C GLY A 28 1.54 9.56 2.05
N CYS A 29 1.50 8.55 1.20
CA CYS A 29 0.34 7.68 1.11
C CYS A 29 0.60 6.41 1.91
N PHE A 30 0.14 6.42 3.15
CA PHE A 30 0.29 5.29 4.05
C PHE A 30 -0.92 5.21 4.98
N SER A 31 -1.07 4.06 5.59
CA SER A 31 -2.13 3.83 6.56
C SER A 31 -1.70 2.73 7.53
N ASN A 32 -2.52 2.44 8.51
CA ASN A 32 -2.25 1.35 9.44
C ASN A 32 -3.56 0.68 9.84
N GLY A 33 -3.43 -0.42 10.55
CA GLY A 33 -4.58 -1.12 11.09
C GLY A 33 -4.14 -2.23 12.04
N PRO A 34 -5.04 -2.71 12.89
CA PRO A 34 -4.73 -3.78 13.84
C PRO A 34 -4.51 -5.15 13.20
N THR A 35 -4.97 -5.33 11.98
CA THR A 35 -4.81 -6.56 11.20
C THR A 35 -4.35 -6.23 9.80
N ILE A 36 -3.86 -7.23 9.08
CA ILE A 36 -3.47 -7.07 7.67
C ILE A 36 -4.68 -6.62 6.84
N GLU A 37 -5.85 -7.22 7.09
CA GLU A 37 -7.07 -6.85 6.38
C GLU A 37 -7.49 -5.41 6.64
N ALA A 38 -7.39 -4.97 7.89
CA ALA A 38 -7.71 -3.58 8.25
C ALA A 38 -6.73 -2.60 7.61
N ALA A 39 -5.43 -2.89 7.66
CA ALA A 39 -4.41 -2.06 7.04
C ALA A 39 -4.62 -1.98 5.52
N ARG A 40 -4.94 -3.10 4.89
CA ARG A 40 -5.23 -3.17 3.46
C ARG A 40 -6.44 -2.31 3.08
N ARG A 41 -7.52 -2.43 3.85
CA ARG A 41 -8.72 -1.63 3.60
C ARG A 41 -8.43 -0.14 3.75
N ASN A 42 -7.68 0.22 4.78
CA ASN A 42 -7.38 1.62 5.07
C ASN A 42 -6.45 2.23 4.02
N ILE A 43 -5.44 1.49 3.54
CA ILE A 43 -4.58 2.00 2.47
C ILE A 43 -5.35 2.12 1.16
N ARG A 44 -6.29 1.24 0.90
CA ARG A 44 -7.13 1.33 -0.28
C ARG A 44 -7.92 2.64 -0.28
N GLU A 45 -8.51 3.00 0.85
CA GLU A 45 -9.24 4.27 0.98
C GLU A 45 -8.32 5.47 0.76
N ALA A 46 -7.11 5.42 1.32
CA ALA A 46 -6.12 6.47 1.12
C ALA A 46 -5.73 6.61 -0.36
N LEU A 47 -5.57 5.49 -1.06
CA LEU A 47 -5.27 5.50 -2.50
C LEU A 47 -6.42 6.07 -3.32
N VAL A 48 -7.66 5.72 -2.99
CA VAL A 48 -8.84 6.28 -3.66
C VAL A 48 -8.87 7.79 -3.49
N GLN A 49 -8.67 8.28 -2.28
CA GLN A 49 -8.63 9.72 -2.02
C GLN A 49 -7.51 10.42 -2.77
N HIS A 50 -6.34 9.77 -2.85
CA HIS A 50 -5.20 10.30 -3.59
C HIS A 50 -5.54 10.46 -5.09
N VAL A 51 -6.11 9.41 -5.70
CA VAL A 51 -6.49 9.45 -7.11
C VAL A 51 -7.55 10.53 -7.35
N GLN A 52 -8.56 10.58 -6.50
CA GLN A 52 -9.62 11.59 -6.63
C GLN A 52 -9.06 13.01 -6.54
N SER A 53 -8.13 13.24 -5.62
CA SER A 53 -7.47 14.54 -5.48
C SER A 53 -6.66 14.88 -6.73
N CYS A 54 -5.90 13.93 -7.26
CA CYS A 54 -5.13 14.15 -8.49
C CYS A 54 -6.05 14.51 -9.66
N LEU A 55 -7.13 13.76 -9.84
CA LEU A 55 -8.07 14.01 -10.93
C LEU A 55 -8.76 15.37 -10.78
N ALA A 56 -9.15 15.75 -9.57
CA ALA A 56 -9.81 17.02 -9.30
C ALA A 56 -8.88 18.20 -9.57
N ASN A 57 -7.58 18.04 -9.39
CA ASN A 57 -6.58 19.10 -9.58
C ASN A 57 -5.82 18.99 -10.91
N HIS A 58 -6.26 18.11 -11.80
CA HIS A 58 -5.60 17.88 -13.10
C HIS A 58 -4.13 17.48 -12.96
N ILE A 59 -3.80 16.75 -11.90
CA ILE A 59 -2.45 16.24 -11.64
C ILE A 59 -2.36 14.81 -12.17
N PRO A 60 -1.35 14.47 -12.96
CA PRO A 60 -1.17 13.09 -13.41
C PRO A 60 -1.02 12.13 -12.25
N VAL A 61 -1.71 10.99 -12.31
CA VAL A 61 -1.60 9.95 -11.30
C VAL A 61 -0.34 9.13 -11.58
N ALA A 62 0.62 9.18 -10.65
CA ALA A 62 1.82 8.37 -10.76
C ALA A 62 1.50 6.90 -10.50
N GLN A 63 1.95 6.02 -11.38
CA GLN A 63 1.77 4.59 -11.24
C GLN A 63 3.11 3.90 -11.42
N GLN A 64 3.30 2.78 -10.70
CA GLN A 64 4.49 1.98 -10.89
C GLN A 64 4.29 1.06 -12.09
N GLU A 65 5.09 1.25 -13.11
CA GLU A 65 4.93 0.52 -14.37
C GLU A 65 5.77 -0.76 -14.46
N HIS A 66 6.80 -0.89 -13.62
CA HIS A 66 7.81 -1.92 -13.81
C HIS A 66 7.87 -3.01 -12.75
N LEU A 67 7.01 -2.95 -11.75
CA LEU A 67 7.02 -3.96 -10.71
C LEU A 67 6.12 -5.12 -11.10
N VAL A 68 6.72 -6.29 -11.26
CA VAL A 68 6.01 -7.48 -11.70
C VAL A 68 5.54 -8.32 -10.53
N HIS A 69 6.36 -8.42 -9.50
CA HIS A 69 6.06 -9.33 -8.40
C HIS A 69 6.85 -8.95 -7.14
N VAL A 70 6.19 -8.94 -6.00
CA VAL A 70 6.84 -8.83 -4.69
C VAL A 70 6.21 -9.86 -3.78
N GLU A 71 7.05 -10.60 -3.11
CA GLU A 71 6.60 -11.67 -2.25
C GLU A 71 7.51 -11.80 -1.04
N GLU A 72 6.93 -12.12 0.10
CA GLU A 72 7.68 -12.51 1.28
C GLU A 72 7.53 -14.00 1.46
N ILE A 73 8.64 -14.71 1.56
CA ILE A 73 8.63 -16.15 1.72
C ILE A 73 9.22 -16.50 3.10
N ALA A 74 8.43 -17.17 3.90
CA ALA A 74 8.89 -17.67 5.19
C ALA A 74 9.60 -19.02 5.01
N VAL A 75 10.81 -19.12 5.54
CA VAL A 75 11.57 -20.36 5.50
C VAL A 75 11.82 -20.81 6.93
N GLY A 76 11.39 -22.01 7.23
CA GLY A 76 11.62 -22.62 8.54
C GLY A 76 12.92 -23.42 8.55
N ILE A 77 13.74 -23.19 9.57
CA ILE A 77 15.00 -23.91 9.75
C ILE A 77 14.94 -24.67 11.07
N ALA A 78 15.17 -25.95 11.02
CA ALA A 78 15.26 -26.79 12.23
C ALA A 78 16.59 -26.56 12.90
N GLU A 79 16.57 -26.25 14.19
CA GLU A 79 17.76 -26.07 15.00
C GLU A 79 17.91 -27.12 16.05
#